data_0628d51de2a42f7d7621b6f573a7bbb5
#
_entry.id   0628d51de2a42f7d7621b6f573a7bbb5
#
_cell.length_a   1.000
_cell.length_b   1.000
_cell.length_c   1.000
_cell.angle_alpha   90.00
_cell.angle_beta   90.00
_cell.angle_gamma   90.00
#
_symmetry.space_group_name_H-M   'P 1'
#
loop_
_entity.id
_entity.type
_entity.pdbx_description
1 polymer ?
#
loop_
_entity_poly.entity_id
_entity_poly.type
_entity_poly.pdbx_seq_one_letter_code
_entity_poly.pdbx_strand_id
1 'polypeptide(L)'
;KPGGVVKYDLPVIMSGSTMTSQSHTIHFALDPDTLERLNIEQYGHREELYFQQLPSKYYGMPESVEMPAGECLTTLPIEFKLDETLDQADKWVLPIQILGDQSYDYQINPRKYYRRAMLRLLPFNDYSGTYDAAQYRIFLKPDVKNPFTISSQRAFVVDDRTIFIYAGTRDIDYLDRKQYKVFIRFPEKGT
;
A
#
# COMPACT_ATOMS: atom_id res chain seq x y z
N LYS A 1 -14.43 1.83 -1.48
CA LYS A 1 -15.19 3.09 -1.55
C LYS A 1 -14.57 4.08 -0.60
N PRO A 2 -14.35 5.35 -0.98
CA PRO A 2 -13.99 6.39 -0.02
C PRO A 2 -15.04 6.45 1.09
N GLY A 3 -14.58 6.47 2.36
CA GLY A 3 -15.45 6.43 3.53
C GLY A 3 -15.92 5.04 3.96
N GLY A 4 -15.45 3.98 3.32
CA GLY A 4 -15.72 2.60 3.73
C GLY A 4 -14.61 2.01 4.60
N VAL A 5 -14.97 1.03 5.43
CA VAL A 5 -14.01 0.19 6.15
C VAL A 5 -13.70 -1.03 5.30
N VAL A 6 -12.43 -1.24 5.01
CA VAL A 6 -11.94 -2.45 4.33
C VAL A 6 -11.25 -3.33 5.35
N LYS A 7 -11.72 -4.57 5.48
CA LYS A 7 -11.10 -5.57 6.36
C LYS A 7 -10.13 -6.42 5.55
N TYR A 8 -8.96 -6.65 6.13
CA TYR A 8 -7.93 -7.53 5.59
C TYR A 8 -7.42 -8.44 6.70
N ASP A 9 -7.51 -9.74 6.48
CA ASP A 9 -7.05 -10.75 7.42
C ASP A 9 -5.66 -11.23 6.99
N LEU A 10 -4.60 -10.70 7.65
CA LEU A 10 -3.23 -11.09 7.36
C LEU A 10 -2.95 -12.49 7.94
N PRO A 11 -2.62 -13.50 7.10
CA PRO A 11 -2.34 -14.83 7.58
C PRO A 11 -1.10 -14.89 8.47
N VAL A 12 -1.21 -15.57 9.60
CA VAL A 12 -0.13 -15.83 10.57
C VAL A 12 0.05 -17.33 10.67
N ILE A 13 1.21 -17.83 10.26
CA ILE A 13 1.49 -19.25 10.15
C ILE A 13 2.53 -19.67 11.18
N MET A 14 2.21 -20.70 11.94
CA MET A 14 3.17 -21.40 12.80
C MET A 14 3.79 -22.55 12.02
N SER A 15 5.11 -22.55 11.86
CA SER A 15 5.84 -23.62 11.19
C SER A 15 6.45 -24.57 12.22
N GLY A 16 6.33 -25.85 11.99
CA GLY A 16 6.88 -26.91 12.85
C GLY A 16 6.56 -28.28 12.28
N SER A 17 7.15 -29.32 12.85
CA SER A 17 6.89 -30.72 12.47
C SER A 17 5.70 -31.31 13.22
N THR A 18 5.25 -30.68 14.29
CA THR A 18 4.12 -31.11 15.11
C THR A 18 3.20 -29.97 15.42
N MET A 19 1.90 -30.23 15.54
CA MET A 19 0.93 -29.25 16.03
C MET A 19 1.20 -28.90 17.48
N THR A 20 0.97 -27.65 17.84
CA THR A 20 1.07 -27.21 19.23
C THR A 20 -0.06 -27.82 20.06
N SER A 21 0.25 -28.24 21.29
CA SER A 21 -0.73 -28.77 22.24
C SER A 21 -1.42 -27.71 23.09
N GLN A 22 -0.98 -26.47 22.99
CA GLN A 22 -1.51 -25.32 23.73
C GLN A 22 -1.70 -24.11 22.82
N SER A 23 -2.57 -23.18 23.23
CA SER A 23 -2.73 -21.90 22.56
C SER A 23 -1.52 -20.99 22.82
N HIS A 24 -1.22 -20.11 21.84
CA HIS A 24 -0.15 -19.12 21.94
C HIS A 24 -0.70 -17.73 21.60
N THR A 25 -0.30 -16.71 22.36
CA THR A 25 -0.64 -15.31 22.08
C THR A 25 0.49 -14.71 21.26
N ILE A 26 0.23 -14.45 19.97
CA ILE A 26 1.20 -13.87 19.03
C ILE A 26 1.10 -12.36 19.06
N HIS A 27 2.21 -11.67 19.31
CA HIS A 27 2.29 -10.21 19.47
C HIS A 27 2.84 -9.54 18.21
N PHE A 28 2.29 -8.37 17.89
CA PHE A 28 2.62 -7.59 16.70
C PHE A 28 2.99 -6.16 17.06
N ALA A 29 3.83 -5.56 16.23
CA ALA A 29 4.11 -4.13 16.25
C ALA A 29 4.35 -3.62 14.83
N LEU A 30 4.40 -2.31 14.68
CA LEU A 30 4.91 -1.67 13.46
C LEU A 30 6.43 -1.89 13.35
N ASP A 31 6.94 -1.87 12.12
CA ASP A 31 8.36 -2.04 11.81
C ASP A 31 8.87 -0.89 10.91
N PRO A 32 8.89 0.36 11.43
CA PRO A 32 9.35 1.51 10.66
C PRO A 32 10.81 1.40 10.25
N ASP A 33 11.65 0.79 11.08
CA ASP A 33 13.09 0.65 10.83
C ASP A 33 13.36 -0.21 9.58
N THR A 34 12.58 -1.28 9.41
CA THR A 34 12.70 -2.10 8.19
C THR A 34 12.19 -1.34 6.97
N LEU A 35 11.12 -0.55 7.09
CA LEU A 35 10.63 0.28 5.99
C LEU A 35 11.67 1.32 5.57
N GLU A 36 12.29 2.01 6.53
CA GLU A 36 13.35 2.98 6.27
C GLU A 36 14.54 2.34 5.55
N ARG A 37 15.00 1.19 6.06
CA ARG A 37 16.10 0.45 5.44
C ARG A 37 15.78 0.02 4.00
N LEU A 38 14.58 -0.48 3.74
CA LEU A 38 14.15 -0.86 2.39
C LEU A 38 14.07 0.35 1.45
N ASN A 39 13.62 1.51 1.94
CA ASN A 39 13.61 2.75 1.18
C ASN A 39 15.03 3.16 0.77
N ILE A 40 15.99 3.15 1.72
CA ILE A 40 17.38 3.48 1.46
C ILE A 40 18.00 2.48 0.47
N GLU A 41 17.77 1.18 0.66
CA GLU A 41 18.25 0.13 -0.25
C GLU A 41 17.73 0.32 -1.69
N GLN A 42 16.50 0.76 -1.85
CA GLN A 42 15.86 0.90 -3.17
C GLN A 42 16.12 2.25 -3.84
N TYR A 43 16.13 3.35 -3.07
CA TYR A 43 16.13 4.71 -3.59
C TYR A 43 17.36 5.54 -3.18
N GLY A 44 18.23 5.03 -2.31
CA GLY A 44 19.39 5.76 -1.80
C GLY A 44 18.96 7.03 -1.09
N HIS A 45 19.54 8.16 -1.50
CA HIS A 45 19.23 9.48 -0.92
C HIS A 45 18.00 10.18 -1.52
N ARG A 46 17.27 9.51 -2.39
CA ARG A 46 16.07 10.08 -3.04
C ARG A 46 14.83 9.90 -2.16
N GLU A 47 14.82 10.59 -1.01
CA GLU A 47 13.75 10.48 0.01
C GLU A 47 12.37 10.81 -0.53
N GLU A 48 12.28 11.64 -1.56
CA GLU A 48 11.03 11.98 -2.25
C GLU A 48 10.34 10.79 -2.93
N LEU A 49 11.07 9.70 -3.13
CA LEU A 49 10.56 8.45 -3.72
C LEU A 49 10.19 7.40 -2.66
N TYR A 50 10.48 7.67 -1.39
CA TYR A 50 10.28 6.71 -0.31
C TYR A 50 8.82 6.31 -0.15
N PHE A 51 8.63 5.06 0.20
CA PHE A 51 7.38 4.60 0.77
C PHE A 51 7.16 5.26 2.14
N GLN A 52 5.95 5.71 2.38
CA GLN A 52 5.56 6.37 3.62
C GLN A 52 4.80 5.38 4.50
N GLN A 53 5.08 5.41 5.80
CA GLN A 53 4.28 4.63 6.75
C GLN A 53 2.86 5.19 6.81
N LEU A 54 1.87 4.30 6.69
CA LEU A 54 0.46 4.68 6.80
C LEU A 54 0.18 5.27 8.19
N PRO A 55 -0.37 6.50 8.28
CA PRO A 55 -0.72 7.09 9.58
C PRO A 55 -1.79 6.28 10.33
N SER A 56 -1.70 6.25 11.66
CA SER A 56 -2.55 5.43 12.52
C SER A 56 -4.06 5.71 12.40
N LYS A 57 -4.44 6.91 11.97
CA LYS A 57 -5.86 7.26 11.75
C LYS A 57 -6.53 6.46 10.62
N TYR A 58 -5.74 5.85 9.72
CA TYR A 58 -6.25 5.14 8.55
C TYR A 58 -6.32 3.62 8.72
N TYR A 59 -5.91 3.10 9.87
CA TYR A 59 -6.02 1.67 10.13
C TYR A 59 -6.27 1.38 11.61
N GLY A 60 -6.78 0.19 11.89
CA GLY A 60 -6.83 -0.41 13.22
C GLY A 60 -6.41 -1.87 13.12
N MET A 61 -5.58 -2.30 14.05
CA MET A 61 -5.21 -3.71 14.21
C MET A 61 -5.01 -4.01 15.69
N PRO A 62 -5.29 -5.25 16.16
CA PRO A 62 -4.96 -5.64 17.54
C PRO A 62 -3.45 -5.81 17.71
N GLU A 63 -2.96 -5.61 18.92
CA GLU A 63 -1.55 -5.81 19.28
C GLU A 63 -1.18 -7.30 19.37
N SER A 64 -2.19 -8.18 19.49
CA SER A 64 -1.97 -9.63 19.54
C SER A 64 -3.17 -10.38 18.99
N VAL A 65 -2.92 -11.63 18.57
CA VAL A 65 -3.95 -12.61 18.22
C VAL A 65 -3.61 -13.95 18.83
N GLU A 66 -4.64 -14.76 19.07
CA GLU A 66 -4.47 -16.13 19.56
C GLU A 66 -4.24 -17.10 18.38
N MET A 67 -3.24 -17.97 18.54
CA MET A 67 -3.05 -19.19 17.75
C MET A 67 -3.61 -20.35 18.60
N PRO A 68 -4.76 -20.90 18.26
CA PRO A 68 -5.38 -21.96 19.06
C PRO A 68 -4.55 -23.25 19.10
N ALA A 69 -4.71 -24.02 20.15
CA ALA A 69 -4.12 -25.35 20.24
C ALA A 69 -4.57 -26.22 19.07
N GLY A 70 -3.65 -26.96 18.49
CA GLY A 70 -3.90 -27.83 17.33
C GLY A 70 -3.99 -27.11 15.99
N GLU A 71 -3.89 -25.79 15.96
CA GLU A 71 -3.91 -24.99 14.74
C GLU A 71 -2.49 -24.54 14.35
N CYS A 72 -2.27 -24.36 13.07
CA CYS A 72 -1.02 -23.80 12.53
C CYS A 72 -1.24 -22.50 11.76
N LEU A 73 -2.49 -22.04 11.68
CA LEU A 73 -2.89 -20.82 10.99
C LEU A 73 -3.87 -20.04 11.84
N THR A 74 -3.60 -18.76 12.00
CA THR A 74 -4.55 -17.75 12.49
C THR A 74 -4.47 -16.52 11.61
N THR A 75 -5.23 -15.47 11.90
CA THR A 75 -5.21 -14.22 11.13
C THR A 75 -5.07 -13.02 12.05
N LEU A 76 -4.30 -12.03 11.61
CA LEU A 76 -4.31 -10.70 12.19
C LEU A 76 -5.33 -9.84 11.45
N PRO A 77 -6.48 -9.51 12.07
CA PRO A 77 -7.48 -8.68 11.42
C PRO A 77 -7.02 -7.21 11.37
N ILE A 78 -7.03 -6.62 10.19
CA ILE A 78 -6.66 -5.23 9.98
C ILE A 78 -7.85 -4.52 9.34
N GLU A 79 -8.28 -3.42 9.94
CA GLU A 79 -9.32 -2.56 9.37
C GLU A 79 -8.69 -1.30 8.78
N PHE A 80 -8.90 -1.05 7.50
CA PHE A 80 -8.48 0.18 6.83
C PHE A 80 -9.66 1.14 6.67
N LYS A 81 -9.46 2.39 7.10
CA LYS A 81 -10.44 3.50 7.04
C LYS A 81 -9.88 4.59 6.15
N LEU A 82 -9.82 4.32 4.84
CA LEU A 82 -9.25 5.25 3.87
C LEU A 82 -10.29 6.29 3.48
N ASP A 83 -9.94 7.55 3.59
CA ASP A 83 -10.75 8.68 3.19
C ASP A 83 -10.02 9.59 2.19
N GLU A 84 -10.69 10.65 1.75
CA GLU A 84 -10.16 11.61 0.77
C GLU A 84 -8.97 12.42 1.28
N THR A 85 -8.68 12.40 2.59
CA THR A 85 -7.53 13.12 3.18
C THR A 85 -6.21 12.36 2.99
N LEU A 86 -6.25 11.08 2.57
CA LEU A 86 -5.06 10.32 2.23
C LEU A 86 -4.57 10.71 0.83
N ASP A 87 -3.41 11.35 0.73
CA ASP A 87 -2.82 11.66 -0.59
C ASP A 87 -2.38 10.37 -1.29
N GLN A 88 -3.10 10.03 -2.35
CA GLN A 88 -2.87 8.82 -3.12
C GLN A 88 -1.67 8.90 -4.08
N ALA A 89 -1.06 10.07 -4.22
CA ALA A 89 0.22 10.21 -4.91
C ALA A 89 1.39 9.71 -4.06
N ASP A 90 1.20 9.57 -2.77
CA ASP A 90 2.19 9.01 -1.87
C ASP A 90 2.09 7.48 -1.84
N LYS A 91 3.22 6.84 -1.58
CA LYS A 91 3.35 5.38 -1.61
C LYS A 91 3.14 4.82 -0.20
N TRP A 92 1.89 4.60 0.22
CA TRP A 92 1.56 4.18 1.57
C TRP A 92 1.82 2.70 1.81
N VAL A 93 2.48 2.40 2.94
CA VAL A 93 2.78 1.04 3.41
C VAL A 93 2.45 0.94 4.90
N LEU A 94 1.83 -0.16 5.30
CA LEU A 94 1.71 -0.55 6.71
C LEU A 94 2.78 -1.63 7.00
N PRO A 95 3.89 -1.26 7.67
CA PRO A 95 4.95 -2.20 8.03
C PRO A 95 4.59 -2.90 9.33
N ILE A 96 4.51 -4.22 9.33
CA ILE A 96 4.12 -5.03 10.48
C ILE A 96 5.20 -6.06 10.75
N GLN A 97 5.48 -6.33 12.02
CA GLN A 97 6.32 -7.43 12.45
C GLN A 97 5.70 -8.23 13.58
N ILE A 98 6.03 -9.51 13.64
CA ILE A 98 5.81 -10.35 14.81
C ILE A 98 6.93 -10.02 15.80
N LEU A 99 6.55 -9.71 17.04
CA LEU A 99 7.50 -9.50 18.12
C LEU A 99 8.05 -10.82 18.63
N GLY A 100 9.31 -10.81 19.02
CA GLY A 100 9.97 -11.94 19.69
C GLY A 100 10.61 -11.45 20.96
N ASP A 101 10.27 -12.10 22.06
CA ASP A 101 10.85 -11.87 23.38
C ASP A 101 11.05 -13.21 24.09
N GLN A 102 12.00 -13.27 25.03
CA GLN A 102 12.25 -14.48 25.82
C GLN A 102 11.11 -14.86 26.76
N SER A 103 10.25 -13.89 27.10
CA SER A 103 9.07 -14.10 27.92
C SER A 103 7.88 -14.71 27.16
N TYR A 104 7.95 -14.72 25.82
CA TYR A 104 6.89 -15.30 25.00
C TYR A 104 7.03 -16.82 24.91
N ASP A 105 5.91 -17.50 24.82
CA ASP A 105 5.82 -18.96 24.72
C ASP A 105 5.98 -19.49 23.28
N TYR A 106 6.34 -18.61 22.34
CA TYR A 106 6.67 -18.92 20.95
C TYR A 106 8.01 -18.31 20.54
N GLN A 107 8.58 -18.81 19.47
CA GLN A 107 9.78 -18.26 18.86
C GLN A 107 9.48 -17.74 17.46
N ILE A 108 10.00 -16.55 17.16
CA ILE A 108 9.95 -16.04 15.80
C ILE A 108 10.86 -16.86 14.88
N ASN A 109 10.43 -17.03 13.62
CA ASN A 109 11.25 -17.68 12.63
C ASN A 109 12.59 -16.93 12.45
N PRO A 110 13.74 -17.59 12.58
CA PRO A 110 15.05 -16.96 12.48
C PRO A 110 15.33 -16.39 11.08
N ARG A 111 14.63 -16.84 10.06
CA ARG A 111 14.71 -16.28 8.72
C ARG A 111 13.99 -14.92 8.70
N LYS A 112 14.76 -13.84 8.56
CA LYS A 112 14.33 -12.45 8.73
C LYS A 112 13.09 -12.01 7.92
N TYR A 113 12.78 -12.70 6.83
CA TYR A 113 11.64 -12.32 5.98
C TYR A 113 10.29 -12.84 6.47
N TYR A 114 10.26 -13.94 7.20
CA TYR A 114 8.99 -14.60 7.59
C TYR A 114 8.29 -13.99 8.79
N ARG A 115 8.91 -13.03 9.48
CA ARG A 115 8.28 -12.34 10.60
C ARG A 115 7.75 -10.95 10.28
N ARG A 116 7.88 -10.50 9.01
CA ARG A 116 7.55 -9.13 8.60
C ARG A 116 6.60 -9.13 7.42
N ALA A 117 5.70 -8.15 7.41
CA ALA A 117 4.81 -7.87 6.30
C ALA A 117 4.84 -6.38 5.97
N MET A 118 5.06 -6.04 4.70
CA MET A 118 5.00 -4.68 4.16
C MET A 118 3.75 -4.57 3.30
N LEU A 119 2.63 -4.19 3.93
CA LEU A 119 1.34 -4.11 3.23
C LEU A 119 1.24 -2.79 2.48
N ARG A 120 1.39 -2.85 1.17
CA ARG A 120 1.23 -1.69 0.30
C ARG A 120 -0.25 -1.46 0.01
N LEU A 121 -0.71 -0.22 0.23
CA LEU A 121 -2.07 0.19 -0.08
C LEU A 121 -2.13 0.75 -1.50
N LEU A 122 -3.01 0.17 -2.31
CA LEU A 122 -3.28 0.60 -3.68
C LEU A 122 -4.80 0.81 -3.82
N PRO A 123 -5.31 2.00 -3.55
CA PRO A 123 -6.73 2.29 -3.75
C PRO A 123 -7.12 2.10 -5.21
N PHE A 124 -8.35 1.64 -5.45
CA PHE A 124 -8.90 1.47 -6.78
C PHE A 124 -10.39 1.86 -6.81
N ASN A 125 -10.86 2.26 -7.97
CA ASN A 125 -12.27 2.43 -8.30
C ASN A 125 -12.53 1.88 -9.72
N ASP A 126 -13.77 1.97 -10.20
CA ASP A 126 -14.15 1.46 -11.53
C ASP A 126 -13.41 2.15 -12.69
N TYR A 127 -12.80 3.30 -12.44
CA TYR A 127 -12.15 4.15 -13.45
C TYR A 127 -10.62 4.19 -13.30
N SER A 128 -10.06 3.57 -12.27
CA SER A 128 -8.61 3.51 -12.07
C SER A 128 -7.99 2.35 -12.84
N GLY A 129 -6.72 2.48 -13.18
CA GLY A 129 -5.99 1.44 -13.87
C GLY A 129 -5.03 2.00 -14.91
N THR A 130 -4.54 1.12 -15.77
CA THR A 130 -3.67 1.49 -16.89
C THR A 130 -4.47 1.43 -18.18
N TYR A 131 -4.50 2.55 -18.89
CA TYR A 131 -5.22 2.72 -20.14
C TYR A 131 -4.25 2.70 -21.32
N ASP A 132 -4.70 2.17 -22.45
CA ASP A 132 -4.02 2.36 -23.73
C ASP A 132 -4.07 3.84 -24.12
N ALA A 133 -2.93 4.43 -24.34
CA ALA A 133 -2.77 5.84 -24.69
C ALA A 133 -2.08 6.05 -26.05
N ALA A 134 -2.03 5.04 -26.89
CA ALA A 134 -1.35 5.10 -28.20
C ALA A 134 -1.88 6.23 -29.11
N GLN A 135 -3.11 6.68 -28.89
CA GLN A 135 -3.71 7.80 -29.63
C GLN A 135 -3.53 9.16 -28.94
N TYR A 136 -2.95 9.23 -27.74
CA TYR A 136 -2.69 10.50 -27.08
C TYR A 136 -1.61 11.30 -27.82
N ARG A 137 -1.84 12.61 -27.92
CA ARG A 137 -0.91 13.57 -28.48
C ARG A 137 -0.60 14.60 -27.42
N ILE A 138 0.64 14.62 -26.96
CA ILE A 138 1.12 15.51 -25.90
C ILE A 138 1.93 16.61 -26.55
N PHE A 139 1.45 17.85 -26.43
CA PHE A 139 2.12 19.04 -26.96
C PHE A 139 2.80 19.76 -25.81
N LEU A 140 4.11 19.91 -25.89
CA LEU A 140 4.90 20.67 -24.92
C LEU A 140 5.13 22.08 -25.47
N LYS A 141 4.82 23.09 -24.69
CA LYS A 141 5.18 24.47 -25.04
C LYS A 141 6.71 24.65 -24.93
N PRO A 142 7.37 25.38 -25.88
CA PRO A 142 6.78 26.13 -27.01
C PRO A 142 6.53 25.31 -28.28
N ASP A 143 6.99 24.04 -28.36
CA ASP A 143 6.84 23.24 -29.59
C ASP A 143 5.47 22.57 -29.63
N VAL A 144 4.53 23.20 -30.36
CA VAL A 144 3.18 22.68 -30.60
C VAL A 144 3.04 21.90 -31.91
N LYS A 145 4.14 21.73 -32.66
CA LYS A 145 4.12 21.06 -33.98
C LYS A 145 4.47 19.58 -33.88
N ASN A 146 5.29 19.21 -32.90
CA ASN A 146 5.79 17.85 -32.74
C ASN A 146 5.25 17.21 -31.45
N PRO A 147 4.10 16.52 -31.48
CA PRO A 147 3.58 15.89 -30.29
C PRO A 147 4.38 14.65 -29.91
N PHE A 148 4.54 14.45 -28.61
CA PHE A 148 4.97 13.16 -28.06
C PHE A 148 3.80 12.20 -28.04
N THR A 149 4.11 10.90 -28.17
CA THR A 149 3.16 9.81 -27.99
C THR A 149 3.60 8.95 -26.80
N ILE A 150 2.64 8.42 -26.07
CA ILE A 150 2.87 7.42 -25.02
C ILE A 150 2.03 6.19 -25.31
N SER A 151 2.51 5.01 -24.91
CA SER A 151 1.79 3.76 -25.14
C SER A 151 0.72 3.50 -24.10
N SER A 152 0.91 3.99 -22.87
CA SER A 152 -0.01 3.76 -21.76
C SER A 152 -0.07 4.98 -20.82
N GLN A 153 -1.23 5.14 -20.16
CA GLN A 153 -1.46 6.16 -19.15
C GLN A 153 -2.06 5.52 -17.90
N ARG A 154 -1.42 5.71 -16.75
CA ARG A 154 -1.96 5.25 -15.48
C ARG A 154 -2.87 6.29 -14.84
N ALA A 155 -4.05 5.84 -14.41
CA ALA A 155 -5.03 6.62 -13.69
C ALA A 155 -5.09 6.19 -12.22
N PHE A 156 -5.02 7.17 -11.32
CA PHE A 156 -5.00 6.98 -9.87
C PHE A 156 -6.32 7.46 -9.27
N VAL A 157 -6.74 6.80 -8.21
CA VAL A 157 -8.00 7.11 -7.52
C VAL A 157 -7.92 8.40 -6.72
N VAL A 158 -9.00 9.16 -6.70
CA VAL A 158 -9.25 10.27 -5.76
C VAL A 158 -10.44 9.93 -4.88
N ASP A 159 -11.56 9.59 -5.50
CA ASP A 159 -12.81 9.15 -4.86
C ASP A 159 -13.53 8.11 -5.74
N ASP A 160 -14.78 7.76 -5.42
CA ASP A 160 -15.55 6.75 -6.15
C ASP A 160 -15.71 7.05 -7.66
N ARG A 161 -15.68 8.33 -8.05
CA ARG A 161 -15.93 8.79 -9.43
C ARG A 161 -14.86 9.71 -9.98
N THR A 162 -13.84 9.98 -9.20
CA THR A 162 -12.76 10.87 -9.59
C THR A 162 -11.44 10.11 -9.62
N ILE A 163 -10.74 10.30 -10.71
CA ILE A 163 -9.35 9.84 -10.87
C ILE A 163 -8.46 11.03 -11.16
N PHE A 164 -7.17 10.85 -11.04
CA PHE A 164 -6.20 11.76 -11.65
C PHE A 164 -5.20 10.99 -12.51
N ILE A 165 -4.67 11.68 -13.48
CA ILE A 165 -3.52 11.25 -14.28
C ILE A 165 -2.42 12.30 -14.14
N TYR A 166 -1.18 11.91 -14.42
CA TYR A 166 -0.10 12.87 -14.56
C TYR A 166 -0.06 13.39 -16.00
N ALA A 167 0.02 14.72 -16.15
CA ALA A 167 0.06 15.36 -17.46
C ALA A 167 1.38 15.07 -18.17
N GLY A 168 1.31 14.94 -19.49
CA GLY A 168 2.47 14.79 -20.33
C GLY A 168 3.18 13.45 -20.15
N THR A 169 4.49 13.49 -20.00
CA THR A 169 5.33 12.29 -19.79
C THR A 169 5.64 12.05 -18.31
N ARG A 170 4.95 12.71 -17.40
CA ARG A 170 5.16 12.55 -15.94
C ARG A 170 4.53 11.27 -15.43
N ASP A 171 5.13 10.68 -14.41
CA ASP A 171 4.64 9.49 -13.72
C ASP A 171 4.94 9.59 -12.21
N ILE A 172 4.56 8.58 -11.47
CA ILE A 172 4.69 8.48 -10.00
C ILE A 172 6.13 8.66 -9.49
N ASP A 173 7.12 8.35 -10.31
CA ASP A 173 8.53 8.42 -9.93
C ASP A 173 9.20 9.77 -10.22
N TYR A 174 8.44 10.78 -10.67
CA TYR A 174 8.95 12.13 -10.89
C TYR A 174 8.80 13.00 -9.64
N LEU A 175 9.83 13.80 -9.31
CA LEU A 175 9.87 14.69 -8.15
C LEU A 175 8.75 15.72 -8.14
N ASP A 176 8.51 16.29 -9.30
CA ASP A 176 7.54 17.36 -9.54
C ASP A 176 6.13 16.85 -9.86
N ARG A 177 5.89 15.53 -9.73
CA ARG A 177 4.63 14.87 -10.11
C ARG A 177 3.37 15.51 -9.54
N LYS A 178 3.44 16.04 -8.31
CA LYS A 178 2.28 16.65 -7.65
C LYS A 178 1.76 17.90 -8.37
N GLN A 179 2.60 18.57 -9.15
CA GLN A 179 2.24 19.78 -9.92
C GLN A 179 1.54 19.44 -11.25
N TYR A 180 1.60 18.19 -11.68
CA TYR A 180 1.12 17.75 -13.00
C TYR A 180 -0.12 16.85 -12.92
N LYS A 181 -0.87 16.91 -11.83
CA LYS A 181 -2.12 16.17 -11.70
C LYS A 181 -3.23 16.79 -12.52
N VAL A 182 -3.87 16.00 -13.36
CA VAL A 182 -5.11 16.34 -14.07
C VAL A 182 -6.21 15.48 -13.50
N PHE A 183 -7.22 16.12 -12.90
CA PHE A 183 -8.35 15.41 -12.29
C PHE A 183 -9.46 15.21 -13.31
N ILE A 184 -10.04 14.02 -13.35
CA ILE A 184 -11.14 13.63 -14.23
C ILE A 184 -12.24 13.08 -13.34
N ARG A 185 -13.41 13.76 -13.38
CA ARG A 185 -14.60 13.34 -12.64
C ARG A 185 -15.65 12.77 -13.59
N PHE A 186 -16.14 11.60 -13.28
CA PHE A 186 -17.19 10.93 -14.04
C PHE A 186 -18.58 11.29 -13.47
N PRO A 187 -19.59 11.51 -14.33
CA PRO A 187 -20.95 11.78 -13.88
C PRO A 187 -21.57 10.55 -13.20
N GLU A 188 -22.67 10.75 -12.50
CA GLU A 188 -23.49 9.63 -12.00
C GLU A 188 -24.06 8.84 -13.18
N LYS A 189 -24.10 7.49 -13.05
CA LYS A 189 -24.75 6.65 -14.04
C LYS A 189 -26.25 7.00 -14.04
N GLY A 190 -26.73 7.63 -15.10
CA GLY A 190 -28.16 7.94 -15.28
C GLY A 190 -28.51 9.42 -15.42
N THR A 191 -27.52 10.31 -15.53
CA THR A 191 -27.75 11.71 -16.00
C THR A 191 -27.22 11.92 -17.41
#